data_15a6f4f12cbd42e063fed6e94d6f51b6
#
_entry.id   15a6f4f12cbd42e063fed6e94d6f51b6
#
_cell.length_a   1.000
_cell.length_b   1.000
_cell.length_c   1.000
_cell.angle_alpha   90.00
_cell.angle_beta   90.00
_cell.angle_gamma   90.00
#
_symmetry.space_group_name_H-M   'P 1'
#
loop_
_entity.id
_entity.type
_entity.pdbx_description
1 polymer ?
#
loop_
_entity_poly.entity_id
_entity_poly.type
_entity_poly.pdbx_seq_one_letter_code
_entity_poly.pdbx_strand_id
1 'polypeptide(L)'
;MMNDYAAKLGCTGTHFSNPHGLQDENHYTTPYDIYLMLNEAFTYPEFTEITELPSYTVTYTGSDGTEKSTTLTATDHYLTGEATAPKDVTILGGKTGTTEVAGNCLAILTQNAYGKTLFQLIMGA
;
A
#
# COMPACT_ATOMS: atom_id res chain seq x y z
N MET A 1 -8.67 12.61 -12.86
CA MET A 1 -8.86 11.12 -12.80
C MET A 1 -8.72 10.57 -11.38
N MET A 2 -7.59 10.71 -10.66
CA MET A 2 -7.46 10.19 -9.27
C MET A 2 -8.51 10.82 -8.34
N ASN A 3 -8.61 12.14 -8.31
CA ASN A 3 -9.59 12.86 -7.48
C ASN A 3 -11.03 12.52 -7.81
N ASP A 4 -11.36 12.36 -9.09
CA ASP A 4 -12.73 12.00 -9.51
C ASP A 4 -13.09 10.58 -9.05
N TYR A 5 -12.10 9.67 -9.04
CA TYR A 5 -12.33 8.32 -8.57
C TYR A 5 -12.44 8.26 -7.03
N ALA A 6 -11.58 8.98 -6.31
CA ALA A 6 -11.70 9.12 -4.87
C ALA A 6 -13.10 9.67 -4.46
N ALA A 7 -13.58 10.70 -5.17
CA ALA A 7 -14.92 11.25 -4.94
C ALA A 7 -16.03 10.21 -5.19
N LYS A 8 -15.90 9.35 -6.21
CA LYS A 8 -16.85 8.24 -6.47
C LYS A 8 -16.88 7.20 -5.36
N LEU A 9 -15.74 6.98 -4.70
CA LEU A 9 -15.66 6.09 -3.54
C LEU A 9 -16.19 6.70 -2.26
N GLY A 10 -16.54 7.99 -2.27
CA GLY A 10 -17.04 8.71 -1.10
C GLY A 10 -15.93 9.37 -0.26
N CYS A 11 -14.72 9.47 -0.79
CA CYS A 11 -13.62 10.17 -0.12
C CYS A 11 -13.87 11.67 -0.12
N THR A 12 -14.13 12.25 1.05
CA THR A 12 -14.45 13.67 1.21
C THR A 12 -13.31 14.50 1.78
N GLY A 13 -12.29 13.85 2.33
CA GLY A 13 -11.12 14.47 2.95
C GLY A 13 -9.82 14.16 2.19
N THR A 14 -9.89 13.89 0.87
CA THR A 14 -8.74 13.49 0.07
C THR A 14 -8.57 14.38 -1.15
N HIS A 15 -7.33 14.80 -1.40
CA HIS A 15 -6.93 15.45 -2.64
C HIS A 15 -5.53 14.97 -3.08
N PHE A 16 -5.44 14.53 -4.33
CA PHE A 16 -4.20 14.11 -4.97
C PHE A 16 -3.68 15.21 -5.88
N SER A 17 -2.48 15.73 -5.59
CA SER A 17 -1.74 16.65 -6.47
C SER A 17 -0.87 15.90 -7.48
N ASN A 18 -0.45 14.66 -7.14
CA ASN A 18 0.44 13.84 -7.94
C ASN A 18 0.16 12.35 -7.75
N PRO A 19 0.62 11.49 -8.69
CA PRO A 19 0.45 10.04 -8.58
C PRO A 19 1.60 9.31 -7.86
N HIS A 20 2.72 9.99 -7.61
CA HIS A 20 3.95 9.37 -7.10
C HIS A 20 4.14 9.48 -5.59
N GLY A 21 3.26 10.24 -4.89
CA GLY A 21 3.24 10.32 -3.42
C GLY A 21 4.30 11.25 -2.80
N LEU A 22 5.02 12.06 -3.60
CA LEU A 22 5.91 13.07 -3.05
C LEU A 22 5.11 14.21 -2.42
N GLN A 23 5.73 14.84 -1.43
CA GLN A 23 5.11 15.90 -0.64
C GLN A 23 4.63 17.09 -1.50
N ASP A 24 3.41 17.53 -1.22
CA ASP A 24 2.79 18.73 -1.77
C ASP A 24 1.73 19.20 -0.76
N GLU A 25 1.58 20.50 -0.59
CA GLU A 25 0.64 21.09 0.39
C GLU A 25 -0.82 20.73 0.11
N ASN A 26 -1.15 20.48 -1.16
CA ASN A 26 -2.48 20.06 -1.58
C ASN A 26 -2.64 18.54 -1.72
N HIS A 27 -1.66 17.75 -1.25
CA HIS A 27 -1.69 16.29 -1.27
C HIS A 27 -2.01 15.76 0.12
N TYR A 28 -3.25 15.46 0.38
CA TYR A 28 -3.74 15.06 1.70
C TYR A 28 -4.83 14.00 1.62
N THR A 29 -5.02 13.28 2.71
CA THR A 29 -6.05 12.26 2.88
C THR A 29 -6.42 12.10 4.34
N THR A 30 -7.39 11.22 4.62
CA THR A 30 -7.76 10.79 5.96
C THR A 30 -7.66 9.28 6.09
N PRO A 31 -7.53 8.73 7.31
CA PRO A 31 -7.56 7.27 7.51
C PRO A 31 -8.83 6.62 6.94
N TYR A 32 -9.98 7.27 7.08
CA TYR A 32 -11.24 6.74 6.56
C TYR A 32 -11.25 6.69 5.03
N ASP A 33 -10.73 7.71 4.36
CA ASP A 33 -10.66 7.74 2.89
C ASP A 33 -9.66 6.68 2.36
N ILE A 34 -8.53 6.48 3.06
CA ILE A 34 -7.61 5.38 2.73
C ILE A 34 -8.30 4.03 2.89
N TYR A 35 -9.11 3.84 3.94
CA TYR A 35 -9.91 2.64 4.10
C TYR A 35 -10.85 2.42 2.89
N LEU A 36 -11.57 3.45 2.44
CA LEU A 36 -12.47 3.34 1.29
C LEU A 36 -11.70 2.93 0.01
N MET A 37 -10.55 3.55 -0.23
CA MET A 37 -9.71 3.24 -1.39
C MET A 37 -9.14 1.83 -1.32
N LEU A 38 -8.66 1.37 -0.16
CA LEU A 38 -8.14 0.02 0.02
C LEU A 38 -9.23 -1.03 -0.07
N ASN A 39 -10.40 -0.76 0.51
CA ASN A 39 -11.54 -1.66 0.43
C ASN A 39 -11.96 -1.91 -1.03
N GLU A 40 -11.91 -0.89 -1.88
CA GLU A 40 -12.10 -1.06 -3.32
C GLU A 40 -10.92 -1.81 -3.96
N ALA A 41 -9.68 -1.43 -3.66
CA ALA A 41 -8.49 -2.04 -4.26
C ALA A 41 -8.40 -3.55 -3.99
N PHE A 42 -8.73 -4.00 -2.79
CA PHE A 42 -8.75 -5.42 -2.42
C PHE A 42 -9.90 -6.22 -3.06
N THR A 43 -10.80 -5.60 -3.81
CA THR A 43 -11.76 -6.34 -4.67
C THR A 43 -11.11 -6.86 -5.95
N TYR A 44 -9.91 -6.38 -6.31
CA TYR A 44 -9.14 -6.78 -7.48
C TYR A 44 -8.09 -7.83 -7.06
N PRO A 45 -8.19 -9.08 -7.54
CA PRO A 45 -7.25 -10.15 -7.17
C PRO A 45 -5.78 -9.79 -7.41
N GLU A 46 -5.49 -9.12 -8.53
CA GLU A 46 -4.14 -8.70 -8.89
C GLU A 46 -3.52 -7.74 -7.87
N PHE A 47 -4.35 -6.90 -7.23
CA PHE A 47 -3.86 -6.00 -6.18
C PHE A 47 -3.37 -6.80 -4.97
N THR A 48 -4.16 -7.80 -4.54
CA THR A 48 -3.80 -8.70 -3.43
C THR A 48 -2.53 -9.49 -3.78
N GLU A 49 -2.50 -10.12 -4.95
CA GLU A 49 -1.34 -10.91 -5.42
C GLU A 49 -0.04 -10.11 -5.40
N ILE A 50 -0.09 -8.80 -5.73
CA ILE A 50 1.09 -7.94 -5.73
C ILE A 50 1.46 -7.50 -4.31
N THR A 51 0.46 -7.08 -3.51
CA THR A 51 0.71 -6.46 -2.20
C THR A 51 1.06 -7.45 -1.10
N GLU A 52 0.85 -8.75 -1.31
CA GLU A 52 1.28 -9.80 -0.38
C GLU A 52 2.72 -10.29 -0.60
N LEU A 53 3.36 -9.90 -1.71
CA LEU A 53 4.70 -10.39 -2.05
C LEU A 53 5.78 -9.78 -1.15
N PRO A 54 6.65 -10.59 -0.53
CA PRO A 54 7.82 -10.08 0.20
C PRO A 54 8.89 -9.50 -0.72
N SER A 55 8.96 -10.00 -1.96
CA SER A 55 9.85 -9.48 -3.01
C SER A 55 9.36 -9.90 -4.39
N TYR A 56 9.80 -9.17 -5.40
CA TYR A 56 9.54 -9.49 -6.81
C TYR A 56 10.75 -9.18 -7.68
N THR A 57 11.12 -10.11 -8.56
CA THR A 57 12.21 -9.91 -9.52
C THR A 57 11.65 -9.50 -10.88
N VAL A 58 11.97 -8.29 -11.29
CA VAL A 58 11.63 -7.75 -12.61
C VAL A 58 12.76 -8.07 -13.57
N THR A 59 12.44 -8.66 -14.71
CA THR A 59 13.37 -8.85 -15.85
C THR A 59 12.99 -7.87 -16.95
N TYR A 60 13.96 -7.15 -17.49
CA TYR A 60 13.75 -6.15 -18.53
C TYR A 60 14.93 -6.10 -19.50
N THR A 61 14.69 -5.60 -20.71
CA THR A 61 15.75 -5.36 -21.69
C THR A 61 16.33 -3.97 -21.50
N GLY A 62 17.63 -3.90 -21.24
CA GLY A 62 18.36 -2.63 -21.14
C GLY A 62 18.45 -1.91 -22.50
N SER A 63 18.84 -0.64 -22.46
CA SER A 63 19.04 0.16 -23.69
C SER A 63 20.14 -0.36 -24.60
N ASP A 64 21.02 -1.21 -24.08
CA ASP A 64 22.09 -1.93 -24.78
C ASP A 64 21.63 -3.26 -25.39
N GLY A 65 20.34 -3.59 -25.30
CA GLY A 65 19.76 -4.83 -25.79
C GLY A 65 20.01 -6.06 -24.91
N THR A 66 20.69 -5.90 -23.76
CA THR A 66 20.94 -7.00 -22.83
C THR A 66 19.76 -7.22 -21.88
N GLU A 67 19.52 -8.48 -21.51
CA GLU A 67 18.57 -8.82 -20.46
C GLU A 67 19.16 -8.47 -19.09
N LYS A 68 18.39 -7.77 -18.27
CA LYS A 68 18.73 -7.36 -16.91
C LYS A 68 17.63 -7.75 -15.96
N SER A 69 17.97 -7.97 -14.71
CA SER A 69 16.99 -8.22 -13.65
C SER A 69 17.27 -7.36 -12.42
N THR A 70 16.21 -6.98 -11.74
CA THR A 70 16.28 -6.25 -10.47
C THR A 70 15.26 -6.86 -9.51
N THR A 71 15.70 -7.20 -8.30
CA THR A 71 14.79 -7.65 -7.24
C THR A 71 14.35 -6.45 -6.41
N LEU A 72 13.05 -6.27 -6.35
CA LEU A 72 12.37 -5.29 -5.49
C LEU A 72 11.92 -6.00 -4.22
N THR A 73 12.27 -5.46 -3.06
CA THR A 73 11.86 -6.00 -1.76
C THR A 73 10.74 -5.14 -1.18
N ALA A 74 9.74 -5.76 -0.58
CA ALA A 74 8.67 -5.05 0.12
C ALA A 74 9.25 -4.19 1.25
N THR A 75 8.66 -3.03 1.46
CA THR A 75 9.00 -2.13 2.57
C THR A 75 8.15 -2.40 3.81
N ASP A 76 7.20 -3.31 3.72
CA ASP A 76 6.44 -3.81 4.86
C ASP A 76 7.22 -4.91 5.57
N HIS A 77 7.69 -4.61 6.76
CA HIS A 77 8.53 -5.50 7.58
C HIS A 77 7.80 -6.77 8.05
N TYR A 78 6.48 -6.78 8.06
CA TYR A 78 5.72 -8.01 8.33
C TYR A 78 5.82 -9.00 7.16
N LEU A 79 5.86 -8.51 5.93
CA LEU A 79 6.00 -9.37 4.73
C LEU A 79 7.43 -9.88 4.57
N THR A 80 8.43 -9.07 4.90
CA THR A 80 9.85 -9.47 4.81
C THR A 80 10.31 -10.35 5.97
N GLY A 81 9.50 -10.46 7.03
CA GLY A 81 9.84 -11.22 8.24
C GLY A 81 10.72 -10.47 9.24
N GLU A 82 11.00 -9.18 9.01
CA GLU A 82 11.74 -8.33 9.95
C GLU A 82 10.88 -7.96 11.17
N ALA A 83 9.55 -7.95 11.02
CA ALA A 83 8.59 -7.81 12.11
C ALA A 83 7.69 -9.05 12.18
N THR A 84 7.34 -9.45 13.41
CA THR A 84 6.43 -10.59 13.63
C THR A 84 5.01 -10.09 13.87
N ALA A 85 4.07 -10.60 13.08
CA ALA A 85 2.65 -10.32 13.31
C ALA A 85 2.20 -10.85 14.69
N PRO A 86 1.20 -10.22 15.31
CA PRO A 86 0.60 -10.73 16.54
C PRO A 86 0.11 -12.18 16.35
N LYS A 87 0.06 -12.92 17.46
CA LYS A 87 -0.45 -14.29 17.44
C LYS A 87 -1.86 -14.33 16.81
N ASP A 88 -2.09 -15.33 15.97
CA ASP A 88 -3.37 -15.56 15.30
C ASP A 88 -3.80 -14.42 14.33
N VAL A 89 -2.83 -13.66 13.81
CA VAL A 89 -3.04 -12.63 12.79
C VAL A 89 -2.21 -12.95 11.55
N THR A 90 -2.87 -12.99 10.41
CA THR A 90 -2.24 -13.15 9.08
C THR A 90 -2.26 -11.81 8.37
N ILE A 91 -1.14 -11.40 7.79
CA ILE A 91 -1.04 -10.21 6.93
C ILE A 91 -1.45 -10.62 5.51
N LEU A 92 -2.44 -9.94 4.94
CA LEU A 92 -2.97 -10.21 3.60
C LEU A 92 -2.42 -9.25 2.54
N GLY A 93 -1.61 -8.29 2.95
CA GLY A 93 -1.01 -7.31 2.07
C GLY A 93 -1.20 -5.89 2.57
N GLY A 94 -0.54 -4.95 1.92
CA GLY A 94 -0.61 -3.55 2.32
C GLY A 94 0.35 -2.64 1.59
N LYS A 95 0.49 -1.43 2.11
CA LYS A 95 1.37 -0.40 1.57
C LYS A 95 1.94 0.46 2.68
N THR A 96 3.23 0.68 2.63
CA THR A 96 3.94 1.67 3.44
C THR A 96 4.08 2.99 2.69
N GLY A 97 4.34 4.07 3.40
CA GLY A 97 4.71 5.35 2.82
C GLY A 97 5.49 6.17 3.84
N THR A 98 6.51 6.89 3.39
CA THR A 98 7.28 7.78 4.26
C THR A 98 7.70 9.03 3.49
N THR A 99 7.42 10.19 4.08
CA THR A 99 8.03 11.46 3.70
C THR A 99 8.43 12.20 4.96
N GLU A 100 9.32 13.18 4.84
CA GLU A 100 9.75 13.99 6.00
C GLU A 100 8.56 14.67 6.70
N VAL A 101 7.55 15.10 5.95
CA VAL A 101 6.38 15.82 6.48
C VAL A 101 5.27 14.86 6.93
N ALA A 102 5.02 13.80 6.17
CA ALA A 102 3.96 12.84 6.49
C ALA A 102 4.34 11.85 7.61
N GLY A 103 5.62 11.76 7.98
CA GLY A 103 6.10 10.69 8.88
C GLY A 103 5.99 9.31 8.26
N ASN A 104 6.00 8.29 9.10
CA ASN A 104 5.82 6.91 8.68
C ASN A 104 4.33 6.56 8.62
N CYS A 105 3.92 6.01 7.50
CA CYS A 105 2.55 5.59 7.26
C CYS A 105 2.50 4.11 6.89
N LEU A 106 1.50 3.40 7.39
CA LEU A 106 1.25 2.01 7.10
C LEU A 106 -0.25 1.78 6.93
N ALA A 107 -0.61 1.10 5.86
CA ALA A 107 -1.97 0.66 5.60
C ALA A 107 -1.93 -0.83 5.25
N ILE A 108 -2.48 -1.70 6.10
CA ILE A 108 -2.46 -3.15 5.91
C ILE A 108 -3.85 -3.76 6.09
N LEU A 109 -4.10 -4.83 5.34
CA LEU A 109 -5.21 -5.73 5.53
C LEU A 109 -4.72 -6.98 6.27
N THR A 110 -5.41 -7.34 7.32
CA THR A 110 -5.10 -8.54 8.11
C THR A 110 -6.32 -9.44 8.26
N GLN A 111 -6.07 -10.68 8.61
CA GLN A 111 -7.12 -11.63 8.98
C GLN A 111 -6.80 -12.27 10.33
N ASN A 112 -7.80 -12.35 11.19
CA ASN A 112 -7.67 -13.05 12.47
C ASN A 112 -7.95 -14.55 12.33
N ALA A 113 -7.72 -15.33 13.40
CA ALA A 113 -7.94 -16.78 13.44
C ALA A 113 -9.38 -17.23 13.11
N TYR A 114 -10.35 -16.32 13.19
CA TYR A 114 -11.76 -16.59 12.87
C TYR A 114 -12.11 -16.23 11.42
N GLY A 115 -11.11 -15.87 10.59
CA GLY A 115 -11.30 -15.46 9.20
C GLY A 115 -11.85 -14.04 9.02
N LYS A 116 -11.97 -13.24 10.10
CA LYS A 116 -12.40 -11.86 10.02
C LYS A 116 -11.26 -10.97 9.53
N THR A 117 -11.49 -10.22 8.46
CA THR A 117 -10.56 -9.23 7.93
C THR A 117 -10.70 -7.88 8.64
N LEU A 118 -9.57 -7.20 8.80
CA LEU A 118 -9.46 -5.90 9.47
C LEU A 118 -8.44 -5.03 8.73
N PHE A 119 -8.78 -3.77 8.50
CA PHE A 119 -7.81 -2.76 8.04
C PHE A 119 -7.15 -2.08 9.24
N GLN A 120 -5.83 -1.98 9.23
CA GLN A 120 -5.06 -1.16 10.15
C GLN A 120 -4.41 -0.03 9.36
N LEU A 121 -4.63 1.18 9.85
CA LEU A 121 -4.16 2.41 9.22
C LEU A 121 -3.41 3.24 10.26
N ILE A 122 -2.12 3.46 10.02
CA ILE A 122 -1.24 4.30 10.83
C ILE A 122 -0.76 5.42 9.94
N MET A 123 -0.89 6.65 10.40
CA MET A 123 -0.45 7.84 9.68
C MET A 123 0.30 8.77 10.61
N GLY A 124 1.42 9.32 10.14
CA GLY A 124 2.16 10.32 10.88
C GLY A 124 2.93 9.79 12.11
N ALA A 125 3.38 8.56 12.08
CA ALA A 125 4.16 7.95 13.16
C ALA A 125 5.65 8.26 13.06
#